data_2590e5280b94b4f3f74344d4d84bac08
#
_entry.id   2590e5280b94b4f3f74344d4d84bac08
#
_cell.length_a   1.000
_cell.length_b   1.000
_cell.length_c   1.000
_cell.angle_alpha   90.00
_cell.angle_beta   90.00
_cell.angle_gamma   90.00
#
_symmetry.space_group_name_H-M   'P 1'
#
loop_
_entity.id
_entity.type
_entity.pdbx_description
1 polymer ?
#
loop_
_entity_poly.entity_id
_entity_poly.type
_entity_poly.pdbx_seq_one_letter_code
_entity_poly.pdbx_strand_id
1 'polypeptide(L)'
;LVTIAQRRMPAGLPGRVDLRAGDMLASDLGQFDYVVAMDSLIYYTRPDLQQALQALSARAPHVVFTVAPRTPLLQLMWHAGKAFPRADRSPRMVPQDWRRLQVQGLGRVGRISSGFYISECLEVRR
;
A
#
# COMPACT_ATOMS: atom_id res chain seq x y z
N LEU A 1 -16.21 -9.06 1.54
CA LEU A 1 -14.96 -9.33 0.80
C LEU A 1 -14.29 -10.59 1.32
N VAL A 2 -13.98 -10.73 2.62
CA VAL A 2 -13.30 -11.90 3.20
C VAL A 2 -14.04 -13.19 2.91
N THR A 3 -15.37 -13.24 3.10
CA THR A 3 -16.21 -14.41 2.79
C THR A 3 -16.12 -14.84 1.31
N ILE A 4 -16.05 -13.87 0.39
CA ILE A 4 -15.87 -14.15 -1.04
C ILE A 4 -14.47 -14.70 -1.31
N ALA A 5 -13.44 -14.13 -0.70
CA ALA A 5 -12.07 -14.60 -0.85
C ALA A 5 -11.89 -16.02 -0.30
N GLN A 6 -12.50 -16.33 0.84
CA GLN A 6 -12.52 -17.69 1.40
C GLN A 6 -13.15 -18.72 0.46
N ARG A 7 -14.28 -18.37 -0.17
CA ARG A 7 -14.95 -19.24 -1.14
C ARG A 7 -14.17 -19.48 -2.43
N ARG A 8 -13.30 -18.52 -2.80
CA ARG A 8 -12.48 -18.58 -4.02
C ARG A 8 -11.08 -19.13 -3.76
N MET A 9 -10.77 -19.51 -2.52
CA MET A 9 -9.46 -20.03 -2.18
C MET A 9 -9.27 -21.39 -2.86
N PRO A 10 -8.16 -21.56 -3.61
CA PRO A 10 -7.85 -22.84 -4.25
C PRO A 10 -7.66 -23.94 -3.20
N ALA A 11 -8.14 -25.14 -3.49
CA ALA A 11 -7.83 -26.33 -2.71
C ALA A 11 -6.35 -26.73 -2.94
N GLY A 12 -5.68 -27.25 -1.91
CA GLY A 12 -4.34 -27.82 -2.04
C GLY A 12 -3.20 -26.81 -2.06
N LEU A 13 -3.39 -25.62 -1.50
CA LEU A 13 -2.29 -24.67 -1.28
C LEU A 13 -1.20 -25.29 -0.40
N PRO A 14 0.09 -25.06 -0.72
CA PRO A 14 1.22 -25.62 0.04
C PRO A 14 1.46 -24.93 1.39
N GLY A 15 0.53 -24.14 1.87
CA GLY A 15 0.63 -23.39 3.12
C GLY A 15 -0.73 -23.07 3.72
N ARG A 16 -0.71 -22.44 4.90
CA ARG A 16 -1.89 -21.97 5.59
C ARG A 16 -2.19 -20.53 5.18
N VAL A 17 -3.41 -20.24 4.76
CA VAL A 17 -3.91 -18.90 4.49
C VAL A 17 -4.96 -18.54 5.53
N ASP A 18 -4.78 -17.43 6.23
CA ASP A 18 -5.72 -16.90 7.21
C ASP A 18 -6.22 -15.53 6.71
N LEU A 19 -7.50 -15.48 6.33
CA LEU A 19 -8.14 -14.28 5.79
C LEU A 19 -8.91 -13.58 6.90
N ARG A 20 -8.49 -12.38 7.24
CA ARG A 20 -9.12 -11.56 8.29
C ARG A 20 -9.59 -10.22 7.73
N ALA A 21 -10.69 -9.73 8.29
CA ALA A 21 -11.10 -8.34 8.16
C ALA A 21 -10.67 -7.59 9.42
N GLY A 22 -10.13 -6.38 9.26
CA GLY A 22 -9.70 -5.56 10.40
C GLY A 22 -8.71 -4.49 9.99
N ASP A 23 -8.14 -3.84 10.99
CA ASP A 23 -7.07 -2.86 10.80
C ASP A 23 -5.72 -3.60 10.63
N MET A 24 -5.04 -3.33 9.52
CA MET A 24 -3.71 -3.90 9.25
C MET A 24 -2.61 -3.38 10.21
N LEU A 25 -2.90 -2.32 10.96
CA LEU A 25 -1.99 -1.75 11.98
C LEU A 25 -2.32 -2.23 13.39
N ALA A 26 -3.37 -3.07 13.58
CA ALA A 26 -3.80 -3.57 14.88
C ALA A 26 -2.65 -4.28 15.62
N SER A 27 -2.49 -4.02 16.93
CA SER A 27 -1.34 -4.47 17.73
C SER A 27 -1.28 -5.99 17.94
N ASP A 28 -2.40 -6.68 17.79
CA ASP A 28 -2.57 -8.11 18.03
C ASP A 28 -2.22 -9.02 16.84
N LEU A 29 -1.80 -8.46 15.71
CA LEU A 29 -1.46 -9.23 14.51
C LEU A 29 -0.17 -10.07 14.65
N GLY A 30 0.70 -9.74 15.61
CA GLY A 30 1.95 -10.47 15.87
C GLY A 30 3.13 -10.01 14.99
N GLN A 31 4.11 -10.91 14.84
CA GLN A 31 5.34 -10.69 14.06
C GLN A 31 5.31 -11.52 12.78
N PHE A 32 5.97 -11.02 11.74
CA PHE A 32 6.02 -11.63 10.41
C PHE A 32 7.44 -11.56 9.86
N ASP A 33 7.78 -12.43 8.93
CA ASP A 33 9.04 -12.33 8.16
C ASP A 33 8.92 -11.24 7.08
N TYR A 34 7.73 -11.13 6.48
CA TYR A 34 7.41 -10.13 5.46
C TYR A 34 6.05 -9.51 5.69
N VAL A 35 5.94 -8.22 5.42
CA VAL A 35 4.66 -7.52 5.22
C VAL A 35 4.59 -7.05 3.78
N VAL A 36 3.49 -7.36 3.10
CA VAL A 36 3.23 -6.92 1.72
C VAL A 36 1.95 -6.10 1.68
N ALA A 37 2.06 -4.82 1.35
CA ALA A 37 0.96 -3.87 1.31
C ALA A 37 0.77 -3.33 -0.12
N MET A 38 0.08 -4.11 -0.97
CA MET A 38 -0.21 -3.72 -2.35
C MET A 38 -1.49 -2.87 -2.42
N ASP A 39 -1.38 -1.71 -3.07
CA ASP A 39 -2.47 -0.77 -3.35
C ASP A 39 -3.33 -0.36 -2.14
N SER A 40 -2.84 -0.59 -0.94
CA SER A 40 -3.50 -0.26 0.33
C SER A 40 -3.00 1.07 0.92
N LEU A 41 -1.70 1.35 0.82
CA LEU A 41 -1.07 2.55 1.36
C LEU A 41 -1.13 3.77 0.41
N ILE A 42 -1.63 3.59 -0.81
CA ILE A 42 -1.72 4.67 -1.83
C ILE A 42 -2.68 5.81 -1.46
N TYR A 43 -3.53 5.59 -0.48
CA TYR A 43 -4.52 6.57 0.03
C TYR A 43 -4.01 7.39 1.22
N TYR A 44 -2.86 7.03 1.78
CA TYR A 44 -2.32 7.66 2.98
C TYR A 44 -1.65 8.99 2.66
N THR A 45 -1.77 9.96 3.54
CA THR A 45 -0.95 11.17 3.49
C THR A 45 0.50 10.81 3.84
N ARG A 46 1.44 11.71 3.57
CA ARG A 46 2.85 11.42 3.89
C ARG A 46 3.08 11.13 5.38
N PRO A 47 2.56 11.93 6.33
CA PRO A 47 2.70 11.63 7.75
C PRO A 47 2.11 10.26 8.14
N ASP A 48 0.89 9.98 7.66
CA ASP A 48 0.21 8.72 7.96
C ASP A 48 0.97 7.52 7.38
N LEU A 49 1.49 7.66 6.15
CA LEU A 49 2.32 6.65 5.51
C LEU A 49 3.59 6.37 6.30
N GLN A 50 4.29 7.42 6.78
CA GLN A 50 5.49 7.25 7.60
C GLN A 50 5.17 6.53 8.92
N GLN A 51 4.08 6.90 9.58
CA GLN A 51 3.63 6.26 10.81
C GLN A 51 3.25 4.79 10.56
N ALA A 52 2.52 4.50 9.50
CA ALA A 52 2.16 3.13 9.11
C ALA A 52 3.41 2.28 8.83
N LEU A 53 4.38 2.81 8.08
CA LEU A 53 5.62 2.11 7.76
C LEU A 53 6.46 1.84 9.03
N GLN A 54 6.51 2.78 9.97
CA GLN A 54 7.16 2.56 11.27
C GLN A 54 6.49 1.44 12.06
N ALA A 55 5.15 1.43 12.12
CA ALA A 55 4.40 0.37 12.81
C ALA A 55 4.58 -1.00 12.15
N LEU A 56 4.57 -1.07 10.82
CA LEU A 56 4.77 -2.30 10.07
C LEU A 56 6.22 -2.80 10.18
N SER A 57 7.21 -1.92 10.13
CA SER A 57 8.63 -2.27 10.28
C SER A 57 8.98 -2.74 11.71
N ALA A 58 8.18 -2.36 12.72
CA ALA A 58 8.33 -2.92 14.06
C ALA A 58 7.93 -4.41 14.14
N ARG A 59 7.18 -4.90 13.14
CA ARG A 59 6.64 -6.28 13.11
C ARG A 59 7.31 -7.19 12.10
N ALA A 60 7.97 -6.63 11.10
CA ALA A 60 8.64 -7.42 10.07
C ALA A 60 9.96 -6.75 9.67
N PRO A 61 11.04 -7.52 9.44
CA PRO A 61 12.29 -7.00 8.92
C PRO A 61 12.16 -6.51 7.47
N HIS A 62 11.16 -7.00 6.74
CA HIS A 62 10.91 -6.65 5.35
C HIS A 62 9.46 -6.15 5.17
N VAL A 63 9.30 -4.90 4.75
CA VAL A 63 7.99 -4.31 4.43
C VAL A 63 8.02 -3.88 2.97
N VAL A 64 7.28 -4.59 2.12
CA VAL A 64 7.14 -4.30 0.68
C VAL A 64 5.78 -3.64 0.46
N PHE A 65 5.77 -2.51 -0.22
CA PHE A 65 4.53 -1.77 -0.46
C PHE A 65 4.55 -1.00 -1.78
N THR A 66 3.37 -0.63 -2.26
CA THR A 66 3.22 0.16 -3.47
C THR A 66 2.72 1.57 -3.16
N VAL A 67 3.21 2.53 -3.94
CA VAL A 67 2.75 3.92 -3.92
C VAL A 67 2.48 4.43 -5.32
N ALA A 68 1.58 5.39 -5.44
CA ALA A 68 1.42 6.17 -6.67
C ALA A 68 2.52 7.23 -6.73
N PRO A 69 3.41 7.21 -7.73
CA PRO A 69 4.49 8.17 -7.82
C PRO A 69 3.96 9.57 -8.15
N ARG A 70 4.66 10.59 -7.65
CA ARG A 70 4.32 11.98 -7.95
C ARG A 70 4.85 12.38 -9.33
N THR A 71 4.12 12.00 -10.38
CA THR A 71 4.42 12.41 -11.75
C THR A 71 3.56 13.59 -12.18
N PRO A 72 4.01 14.44 -13.14
CA PRO A 72 3.21 15.56 -13.66
C PRO A 72 1.83 15.11 -14.19
N LEU A 73 1.79 13.96 -14.86
CA LEU A 73 0.55 13.38 -15.38
C LEU A 73 -0.43 13.01 -14.27
N LEU A 74 0.04 12.29 -13.25
CA LEU A 74 -0.80 11.89 -12.11
C LEU A 74 -1.23 13.09 -11.28
N GLN A 75 -0.40 14.13 -11.17
CA GLN A 75 -0.78 15.38 -10.52
C GLN A 75 -1.87 16.11 -11.30
N LEU A 76 -1.72 16.21 -12.62
CA LEU A 76 -2.74 16.80 -13.49
C LEU A 76 -4.07 16.07 -13.36
N MET A 77 -4.04 14.73 -13.45
CA MET A 77 -5.24 13.90 -13.28
C MET A 77 -5.86 14.04 -11.87
N TRP A 78 -5.03 14.15 -10.84
CA TRP A 78 -5.50 14.37 -9.48
C TRP A 78 -6.20 15.74 -9.31
N HIS A 79 -5.64 16.81 -9.92
CA HIS A 79 -6.25 18.13 -9.93
C HIS A 79 -7.54 18.16 -10.77
N ALA A 80 -7.51 17.58 -11.97
CA ALA A 80 -8.70 17.45 -12.80
C ALA A 80 -9.81 16.66 -12.11
N GLY A 81 -9.45 15.58 -11.41
CA GLY A 81 -10.39 14.80 -10.62
C GLY A 81 -11.04 15.56 -9.47
N LYS A 82 -10.50 16.69 -9.00
CA LYS A 82 -11.16 17.56 -8.02
C LYS A 82 -12.32 18.36 -8.58
N ALA A 83 -12.33 18.60 -9.89
CA ALA A 83 -13.36 19.39 -10.57
C ALA A 83 -14.63 18.57 -10.90
N PHE A 84 -14.57 17.24 -10.82
CA PHE A 84 -15.73 16.38 -11.09
C PHE A 84 -16.55 16.13 -9.82
N PRO A 85 -17.90 16.21 -9.91
CA PRO A 85 -18.78 15.80 -8.81
C PRO A 85 -18.57 14.31 -8.52
N ARG A 86 -18.49 13.95 -7.25
CA ARG A 86 -18.16 12.60 -6.78
C ARG A 86 -19.29 11.96 -6.03
N ALA A 87 -19.46 10.67 -6.25
CA ALA A 87 -20.09 9.82 -5.25
C ALA A 87 -19.15 9.70 -4.04
N ASP A 88 -19.64 9.97 -2.84
CA ASP A 88 -18.90 10.16 -1.56
C ASP A 88 -18.10 8.94 -1.05
N ARG A 89 -17.87 7.91 -1.84
CA ARG A 89 -17.41 6.61 -1.34
C ARG A 89 -16.05 6.12 -1.83
N SER A 90 -15.39 6.84 -2.72
CA SER A 90 -14.07 6.39 -3.22
C SER A 90 -12.94 7.17 -2.55
N PRO A 91 -12.05 6.50 -1.80
CA PRO A 91 -10.88 7.14 -1.24
C PRO A 91 -10.00 7.70 -2.36
N ARG A 92 -9.35 8.83 -2.10
CA ARG A 92 -8.48 9.49 -3.09
C ARG A 92 -7.08 8.93 -2.98
N MET A 93 -6.54 8.48 -4.11
CA MET A 93 -5.12 8.19 -4.23
C MET A 93 -4.31 9.46 -3.98
N VAL A 94 -3.28 9.37 -3.15
CA VAL A 94 -2.37 10.48 -2.83
C VAL A 94 -1.02 10.22 -3.50
N PRO A 95 -0.65 10.96 -4.57
CA PRO A 95 0.65 10.80 -5.21
C PRO A 95 1.79 11.11 -4.24
N GLN A 96 2.75 10.20 -4.10
CA GLN A 96 3.87 10.29 -3.16
C GLN A 96 5.20 10.53 -3.88
N ASP A 97 6.01 11.42 -3.31
CA ASP A 97 7.44 11.45 -3.57
C ASP A 97 8.14 10.65 -2.47
N TRP A 98 8.41 9.38 -2.74
CA TRP A 98 8.96 8.44 -1.77
C TRP A 98 10.34 8.87 -1.24
N ARG A 99 11.11 9.64 -2.04
CA ARG A 99 12.43 10.16 -1.60
C ARG A 99 12.32 11.14 -0.42
N ARG A 100 11.13 11.68 -0.20
CA ARG A 100 10.84 12.56 0.93
C ARG A 100 10.26 11.83 2.14
N LEU A 101 10.12 10.51 2.07
CA LEU A 101 9.74 9.70 3.22
C LEU A 101 10.96 9.53 4.13
N GLN A 102 10.80 9.91 5.39
CA GLN A 102 11.85 9.78 6.40
C GLN A 102 11.72 8.42 7.10
N VAL A 103 12.05 7.35 6.35
CA VAL A 103 12.01 5.97 6.84
C VAL A 103 13.36 5.34 6.59
N GLN A 104 14.01 4.85 7.66
CA GLN A 104 15.31 4.20 7.56
C GLN A 104 15.18 2.87 6.80
N GLY A 105 16.15 2.56 5.95
CA GLY A 105 16.16 1.33 5.16
C GLY A 105 15.20 1.32 3.96
N LEU A 106 14.58 2.47 3.63
CA LEU A 106 13.68 2.58 2.49
C LEU A 106 14.45 2.57 1.17
N GLY A 107 14.06 1.68 0.27
CA GLY A 107 14.60 1.57 -1.08
C GLY A 107 13.53 1.31 -2.13
N ARG A 108 13.84 1.64 -3.40
CA ARG A 108 12.96 1.33 -4.53
C ARG A 108 13.29 -0.06 -5.08
N VAL A 109 12.28 -0.91 -5.19
CA VAL A 109 12.38 -2.23 -5.80
C VAL A 109 12.13 -2.16 -7.30
N GLY A 110 11.08 -1.45 -7.71
CA GLY A 110 10.73 -1.36 -9.13
C GLY A 110 9.59 -0.38 -9.41
N ARG A 111 9.28 -0.23 -10.71
CA ARG A 111 8.17 0.59 -11.18
C ARG A 111 7.45 -0.12 -12.31
N ILE A 112 6.14 -0.11 -12.27
CA ILE A 112 5.27 -0.60 -13.34
C ILE A 112 4.52 0.59 -13.92
N SER A 113 4.47 0.64 -15.24
CA SER A 113 3.69 1.64 -15.98
C SER A 113 2.95 0.93 -17.11
N SER A 114 1.63 0.98 -17.07
CA SER A 114 0.76 0.40 -18.10
C SER A 114 -0.40 1.36 -18.36
N GLY A 115 -0.35 2.04 -19.50
CA GLY A 115 -1.30 3.10 -19.82
C GLY A 115 -1.28 4.21 -18.76
N PHE A 116 -2.42 4.43 -18.12
CA PHE A 116 -2.56 5.43 -17.05
C PHE A 116 -2.21 4.90 -15.65
N TYR A 117 -1.99 3.60 -15.51
CA TYR A 117 -1.59 2.99 -14.25
C TYR A 117 -0.09 3.08 -14.09
N ILE A 118 0.34 3.79 -13.05
CA ILE A 118 1.75 3.91 -12.67
C ILE A 118 1.86 3.60 -11.18
N SER A 119 2.64 2.59 -10.84
CA SER A 119 2.90 2.19 -9.45
C SER A 119 4.39 2.00 -9.21
N GLU A 120 4.87 2.47 -8.08
CA GLU A 120 6.23 2.20 -7.60
C GLU A 120 6.17 1.23 -6.44
N CYS A 121 6.96 0.17 -6.54
CA CYS A 121 7.19 -0.80 -5.48
C CYS A 121 8.42 -0.37 -4.68
N LEU A 122 8.23 -0.25 -3.38
CA LEU A 122 9.23 0.15 -2.40
C LEU A 122 9.38 -0.93 -1.35
N GLU A 123 10.54 -1.00 -0.73
CA GLU A 123 10.83 -1.90 0.39
C GLU A 123 11.49 -1.11 1.52
N VAL A 124 11.06 -1.37 2.75
CA VAL A 124 11.79 -1.01 3.97
C VAL A 124 12.48 -2.27 4.49
N ARG A 125 13.78 -2.20 4.67
CA ARG A 125 14.61 -3.25 5.30
C ARG A 125 15.15 -2.75 6.61
N ARG A 126 14.96 -3.56 7.66
CA ARG A 126 15.49 -3.31 9.00
C ARG A 126 16.63 -4.26 9.31
#